data_e378eb7a5460f557dc1676869a9fb7ee
#
_entry.id   e378eb7a5460f557dc1676869a9fb7ee
#
_cell.length_a   1.000
_cell.length_b   1.000
_cell.length_c   1.000
_cell.angle_alpha   90.00
_cell.angle_beta   90.00
_cell.angle_gamma   90.00
#
_symmetry.space_group_name_H-M   'P 1'
#
loop_
_entity.id
_entity.type
_entity.pdbx_description
1 polymer ?
#
loop_
_entity_poly.entity_id
_entity_poly.type
_entity_poly.pdbx_seq_one_letter_code
_entity_poly.pdbx_strand_id
1 'polypeptide(L)'
;MGNWVCIDFGTCNSAAAIEIDGRPKLVSPNNVPFFPTVACVLSRDKIVVCQNAESFKTHYPESFLQEFKLDIANSPDCNGVDYQKVVAEILRYIKGCSEVENNGARLDRVILTIPAIYTEQDSRKDIMRLAALDAGFTTVEFLREPQAAAWHYAYINDSHSAGLSLIYDLGGGTFDPALMDMGEVDNPTFLGCNSGVKCGGQYFDAAVYKKAQKEAKDMDKPLVREKRWNDYEACKKLKESLSA
;
A
#
# COMPACT_ATOMS: atom_id res chain seq x y z
N MET A 1 -10.88 23.44 -10.32
CA MET A 1 -9.90 22.34 -10.27
C MET A 1 -9.79 21.86 -8.85
N GLY A 2 -9.93 20.58 -8.63
CA GLY A 2 -9.97 20.03 -7.28
C GLY A 2 -8.59 19.91 -6.67
N ASN A 3 -8.41 20.35 -5.43
CA ASN A 3 -7.19 20.18 -4.64
C ASN A 3 -7.09 18.73 -4.10
N TRP A 4 -7.49 17.74 -4.89
CA TRP A 4 -7.56 16.36 -4.49
C TRP A 4 -6.32 15.58 -4.93
N VAL A 5 -5.86 14.70 -4.07
CA VAL A 5 -5.01 13.57 -4.41
C VAL A 5 -5.72 12.28 -4.02
N CYS A 6 -5.70 11.30 -4.89
CA CYS A 6 -6.16 9.95 -4.59
C CYS A 6 -4.92 9.12 -4.23
N ILE A 7 -4.94 8.46 -3.08
CA ILE A 7 -3.82 7.62 -2.62
C ILE A 7 -4.34 6.22 -2.36
N ASP A 8 -3.81 5.27 -3.10
CA ASP A 8 -3.93 3.85 -2.78
C ASP A 8 -2.81 3.49 -1.77
N PHE A 9 -3.20 3.29 -0.51
CA PHE A 9 -2.28 2.95 0.56
C PHE A 9 -2.19 1.43 0.71
N GLY A 10 -1.32 0.80 -0.08
CA GLY A 10 -1.15 -0.66 -0.09
C GLY A 10 -0.24 -1.20 1.01
N THR A 11 -0.26 -2.52 1.21
CA THR A 11 0.58 -3.21 2.21
C THR A 11 2.08 -3.15 1.88
N CYS A 12 2.44 -3.32 0.60
CA CYS A 12 3.83 -3.32 0.13
C CYS A 12 4.18 -2.04 -0.61
N ASN A 13 3.28 -1.56 -1.46
CA ASN A 13 3.44 -0.36 -2.25
C ASN A 13 2.19 0.49 -2.16
N SER A 14 2.38 1.79 -2.18
CA SER A 14 1.32 2.79 -2.31
C SER A 14 1.43 3.46 -3.67
N ALA A 15 0.32 3.95 -4.21
CA ALA A 15 0.28 4.74 -5.43
C ALA A 15 -0.51 6.03 -5.20
N ALA A 16 -0.23 7.05 -5.98
CA ALA A 16 -0.99 8.29 -5.92
C ALA A 16 -1.35 8.78 -7.33
N ALA A 17 -2.50 9.43 -7.44
CA ALA A 17 -2.94 10.08 -8.67
C ALA A 17 -3.54 11.45 -8.37
N ILE A 18 -3.35 12.37 -9.28
CA ILE A 18 -3.91 13.73 -9.27
C ILE A 18 -4.63 13.98 -10.58
N GLU A 19 -5.50 14.98 -10.60
CA GLU A 19 -6.14 15.44 -11.84
C GLU A 19 -5.34 16.58 -12.45
N ILE A 20 -4.94 16.43 -13.71
CA ILE A 20 -4.34 17.48 -14.52
C ILE A 20 -5.15 17.59 -15.81
N ASP A 21 -5.66 18.79 -16.08
CA ASP A 21 -6.46 19.11 -17.28
C ASP A 21 -7.63 18.15 -17.50
N GLY A 22 -8.33 17.79 -16.42
CA GLY A 22 -9.48 16.90 -16.44
C GLY A 22 -9.17 15.42 -16.63
N ARG A 23 -7.89 15.02 -16.51
CA ARG A 23 -7.44 13.64 -16.66
C ARG A 23 -6.66 13.16 -15.45
N PRO A 24 -6.82 11.89 -15.03
CA PRO A 24 -6.02 11.32 -13.98
C PRO A 24 -4.58 11.16 -14.44
N LYS A 25 -3.63 11.58 -13.61
CA LYS A 25 -2.19 11.40 -13.80
C LYS A 25 -1.60 10.70 -12.57
N LEU A 26 -0.87 9.58 -12.80
CA LEU A 26 -0.10 8.94 -11.73
C LEU A 26 1.06 9.83 -11.31
N VAL A 27 1.27 9.92 -10.01
CA VAL A 27 2.43 10.56 -9.40
C VAL A 27 3.61 9.59 -9.48
N SER A 28 4.66 9.99 -10.18
CA SER A 28 5.78 9.09 -10.51
C SER A 28 7.12 9.70 -10.09
N PRO A 29 7.45 9.75 -8.80
CA PRO A 29 8.73 10.27 -8.34
C PRO A 29 9.88 9.46 -8.96
N ASN A 30 10.84 10.16 -9.57
CA ASN A 30 11.96 9.53 -10.27
C ASN A 30 11.53 8.52 -11.36
N ASN A 31 10.40 8.76 -12.03
CA ASN A 31 9.79 7.90 -13.05
C ASN A 31 9.34 6.51 -12.53
N VAL A 32 9.11 6.37 -11.23
CA VAL A 32 8.56 5.16 -10.61
C VAL A 32 7.12 5.45 -10.19
N PRO A 33 6.10 4.76 -10.73
CA PRO A 33 4.68 5.08 -10.52
C PRO A 33 4.14 4.51 -9.19
N PHE A 34 4.98 4.29 -8.20
CA PHE A 34 4.59 3.83 -6.87
C PHE A 34 5.59 4.26 -5.80
N PHE A 35 5.15 4.14 -4.56
CA PHE A 35 5.92 4.44 -3.35
C PHE A 35 6.01 3.15 -2.53
N PRO A 36 7.19 2.61 -2.22
CA PRO A 36 7.31 1.51 -1.26
C PRO A 36 6.65 1.92 0.06
N THR A 37 5.74 1.09 0.60
CA THR A 37 5.10 1.34 1.89
C THR A 37 6.01 0.85 3.00
N VAL A 38 7.13 1.55 3.17
CA VAL A 38 8.17 1.23 4.13
C VAL A 38 8.62 2.46 4.90
N ALA A 39 9.16 2.24 6.09
CA ALA A 39 9.75 3.29 6.91
C ALA A 39 10.97 2.77 7.67
N CYS A 40 11.93 3.66 7.97
CA CYS A 40 12.99 3.40 8.93
C CYS A 40 12.87 4.42 10.06
N VAL A 41 12.55 3.95 11.26
CA VAL A 41 12.37 4.78 12.46
C VAL A 41 13.70 4.88 13.20
N LEU A 42 14.49 5.90 12.90
CA LEU A 42 15.79 6.11 13.52
C LEU A 42 15.67 6.71 14.92
N SER A 43 14.67 7.56 15.13
CA SER A 43 14.28 8.13 16.42
C SER A 43 12.86 8.67 16.33
N ARG A 44 12.31 9.18 17.47
CA ARG A 44 10.98 9.82 17.49
C ARG A 44 10.83 10.99 16.51
N ASP A 45 11.94 11.70 16.21
CA ASP A 45 11.92 12.89 15.37
C ASP A 45 12.57 12.65 14.00
N LYS A 46 13.01 11.43 13.74
CA LYS A 46 13.67 11.08 12.48
C LYS A 46 13.14 9.76 11.92
N ILE A 47 12.13 9.89 11.07
CA ILE A 47 11.53 8.79 10.32
C ILE A 47 11.84 9.01 8.84
N VAL A 48 12.44 8.03 8.20
CA VAL A 48 12.71 8.05 6.76
C VAL A 48 11.70 7.11 6.10
N VAL A 49 11.09 7.50 4.98
CA VAL A 49 9.98 6.76 4.39
C VAL A 49 10.17 6.52 2.89
N CYS A 50 9.40 5.58 2.38
CA CYS A 50 9.31 5.23 0.96
C CYS A 50 10.69 4.92 0.36
N GLN A 51 10.97 5.36 -0.86
CA GLN A 51 12.23 5.11 -1.58
C GLN A 51 13.46 5.53 -0.76
N ASN A 52 13.34 6.59 0.05
CA ASN A 52 14.43 7.09 0.88
C ASN A 52 14.78 6.11 2.03
N ALA A 53 13.82 5.30 2.48
CA ALA A 53 14.03 4.31 3.54
C ALA A 53 14.76 3.05 3.06
N GLU A 54 14.68 2.71 1.78
CA GLU A 54 15.22 1.45 1.23
C GLU A 54 16.71 1.26 1.53
N SER A 55 17.50 2.32 1.49
CA SER A 55 18.94 2.26 1.79
C SER A 55 19.25 1.94 3.26
N PHE A 56 18.29 2.11 4.16
CA PHE A 56 18.44 1.84 5.59
C PHE A 56 18.16 0.38 5.98
N LYS A 57 17.50 -0.37 5.09
CA LYS A 57 17.02 -1.73 5.32
C LYS A 57 18.10 -2.68 5.85
N THR A 58 19.30 -2.65 5.27
CA THR A 58 20.42 -3.52 5.66
C THR A 58 21.18 -3.04 6.88
N HIS A 59 21.19 -1.72 7.13
CA HIS A 59 21.96 -1.12 8.22
C HIS A 59 21.17 -1.00 9.54
N TYR A 60 19.84 -0.92 9.44
CA TYR A 60 18.91 -0.73 10.57
C TYR A 60 17.73 -1.69 10.49
N PRO A 61 17.94 -3.02 10.39
CA PRO A 61 16.86 -3.98 10.18
C PRO A 61 15.80 -3.97 11.30
N GLU A 62 16.21 -3.72 12.55
CA GLU A 62 15.30 -3.65 13.71
C GLU A 62 14.44 -2.37 13.74
N SER A 63 14.87 -1.34 13.03
CA SER A 63 14.17 -0.06 12.90
C SER A 63 13.43 0.08 11.57
N PHE A 64 13.55 -0.91 10.69
CA PHE A 64 12.94 -0.91 9.36
C PHE A 64 11.58 -1.59 9.38
N LEU A 65 10.56 -0.82 9.03
CA LEU A 65 9.16 -1.26 8.99
C LEU A 65 8.73 -1.53 7.55
N GLN A 66 8.16 -2.69 7.32
CA GLN A 66 7.50 -3.08 6.07
C GLN A 66 6.27 -3.92 6.40
N GLU A 67 5.28 -3.97 5.49
CA GLU A 67 4.07 -4.80 5.61
C GLU A 67 3.24 -4.52 6.89
N PHE A 68 3.47 -3.40 7.56
CA PHE A 68 2.86 -3.05 8.84
C PHE A 68 1.39 -2.63 8.73
N LYS A 69 0.85 -2.40 7.52
CA LYS A 69 -0.57 -2.04 7.31
C LYS A 69 -1.52 -3.04 7.96
N LEU A 70 -1.18 -4.32 7.95
CA LEU A 70 -2.03 -5.36 8.54
C LEU A 70 -2.14 -5.25 10.07
N ASP A 71 -1.10 -4.70 10.70
CA ASP A 71 -0.97 -4.58 12.15
C ASP A 71 -1.17 -3.15 12.67
N ILE A 72 -1.65 -2.26 11.82
CA ILE A 72 -1.74 -0.81 12.12
C ILE A 72 -2.52 -0.50 13.40
N ALA A 73 -3.51 -1.32 13.76
CA ALA A 73 -4.29 -1.16 15.00
C ALA A 73 -3.66 -1.84 16.21
N ASN A 74 -2.70 -2.74 16.02
CA ASN A 74 -2.11 -3.51 17.11
C ASN A 74 -0.93 -2.81 17.77
N SER A 75 -0.54 -1.64 17.26
CA SER A 75 0.46 -0.72 17.79
C SER A 75 1.66 -1.35 18.49
N PRO A 76 2.54 -2.06 17.82
CA PRO A 76 3.89 -2.11 18.34
C PRO A 76 4.53 -0.73 18.10
N ASP A 77 5.06 -0.20 19.16
CA ASP A 77 5.93 0.96 19.16
C ASP A 77 7.27 0.55 18.52
N CYS A 78 7.67 1.24 17.47
CA CYS A 78 9.01 1.12 16.92
C CYS A 78 9.82 2.35 17.35
N ASN A 79 10.80 2.18 18.23
CA ASN A 79 11.61 3.24 18.79
C ASN A 79 10.78 4.39 19.41
N GLY A 80 9.68 4.08 20.10
CA GLY A 80 8.78 5.03 20.72
C GLY A 80 7.88 5.79 19.74
N VAL A 81 7.65 5.24 18.55
CA VAL A 81 6.81 5.81 17.49
C VAL A 81 5.70 4.83 17.15
N ASP A 82 4.46 5.28 17.22
CA ASP A 82 3.30 4.52 16.79
C ASP A 82 3.12 4.49 15.25
N TYR A 83 2.32 3.57 14.77
CA TYR A 83 2.06 3.44 13.34
C TYR A 83 1.28 4.62 12.75
N GLN A 84 0.46 5.35 13.53
CA GLN A 84 -0.21 6.55 13.06
C GLN A 84 0.83 7.57 12.56
N LYS A 85 1.88 7.82 13.37
CA LYS A 85 2.95 8.75 12.99
C LYS A 85 3.73 8.26 11.77
N VAL A 86 4.01 6.96 11.67
CA VAL A 86 4.68 6.37 10.50
C VAL A 86 3.85 6.57 9.24
N VAL A 87 2.55 6.29 9.30
CA VAL A 87 1.63 6.51 8.17
C VAL A 87 1.57 7.99 7.80
N ALA A 88 1.50 8.90 8.81
CA ALA A 88 1.50 10.33 8.57
C ALA A 88 2.74 10.80 7.80
N GLU A 89 3.93 10.28 8.12
CA GLU A 89 5.16 10.61 7.38
C GLU A 89 5.13 10.09 5.94
N ILE A 90 4.62 8.88 5.71
CA ILE A 90 4.45 8.34 4.36
C ILE A 90 3.47 9.20 3.56
N LEU A 91 2.31 9.51 4.12
CA LEU A 91 1.30 10.34 3.46
C LEU A 91 1.82 11.76 3.19
N ARG A 92 2.61 12.33 4.11
CA ARG A 92 3.25 13.65 3.93
C ARG A 92 4.26 13.62 2.78
N TYR A 93 5.04 12.55 2.67
CA TYR A 93 5.98 12.36 1.57
C TYR A 93 5.26 12.24 0.22
N ILE A 94 4.21 11.41 0.15
CA ILE A 94 3.39 11.23 -1.05
C ILE A 94 2.72 12.56 -1.44
N LYS A 95 2.17 13.30 -0.46
CA LYS A 95 1.60 14.64 -0.68
C LYS A 95 2.61 15.59 -1.31
N GLY A 96 3.82 15.66 -0.74
CA GLY A 96 4.88 16.52 -1.28
C GLY A 96 5.26 16.17 -2.73
N CYS A 97 5.40 14.89 -3.04
CA CYS A 97 5.65 14.44 -4.42
C CYS A 97 4.47 14.80 -5.35
N SER A 98 3.24 14.64 -4.87
CA SER A 98 2.04 14.99 -5.63
C SER A 98 1.93 16.49 -5.90
N GLU A 99 2.29 17.33 -4.95
CA GLU A 99 2.32 18.79 -5.10
C GLU A 99 3.39 19.23 -6.11
N VAL A 100 4.55 18.56 -6.14
CA VAL A 100 5.58 18.80 -7.17
C VAL A 100 5.03 18.47 -8.56
N GLU A 101 4.39 17.32 -8.73
CA GLU A 101 3.74 16.95 -10.01
C GLU A 101 2.57 17.89 -10.39
N ASN A 102 1.96 18.53 -9.41
CA ASN A 102 0.90 19.52 -9.56
C ASN A 102 1.44 20.96 -9.74
N ASN A 103 2.65 21.09 -10.27
CA ASN A 103 3.33 22.38 -10.46
C ASN A 103 3.47 23.22 -9.19
N GLY A 104 3.60 22.58 -8.03
CA GLY A 104 3.71 23.22 -6.73
C GLY A 104 2.38 23.68 -6.12
N ALA A 105 1.25 23.44 -6.77
CA ALA A 105 -0.06 23.76 -6.21
C ALA A 105 -0.41 22.83 -5.06
N ARG A 106 -0.92 23.39 -3.95
CA ARG A 106 -1.27 22.64 -2.73
C ARG A 106 -2.41 21.66 -2.97
N LEU A 107 -2.31 20.52 -2.35
CA LEU A 107 -3.29 19.44 -2.36
C LEU A 107 -3.78 19.22 -0.92
N ASP A 108 -4.85 19.89 -0.54
CA ASP A 108 -5.34 19.88 0.85
C ASP A 108 -6.39 18.79 1.11
N ARG A 109 -6.82 18.06 0.07
CA ARG A 109 -7.89 17.06 0.13
C ARG A 109 -7.36 15.70 -0.36
N VAL A 110 -7.70 14.64 0.36
CA VAL A 110 -7.26 13.28 -0.01
C VAL A 110 -8.41 12.30 -0.03
N ILE A 111 -8.41 11.42 -1.04
CA ILE A 111 -9.18 10.19 -1.05
C ILE A 111 -8.18 9.05 -0.76
N LEU A 112 -8.38 8.33 0.33
CA LEU A 112 -7.57 7.17 0.69
C LEU A 112 -8.34 5.89 0.38
N THR A 113 -7.69 4.93 -0.28
CA THR A 113 -8.29 3.60 -0.39
C THR A 113 -8.18 2.84 0.92
N ILE A 114 -9.19 2.03 1.20
CA ILE A 114 -9.26 1.14 2.35
C ILE A 114 -9.74 -0.23 1.92
N PRO A 115 -9.30 -1.31 2.59
CA PRO A 115 -9.84 -2.64 2.37
C PRO A 115 -11.36 -2.69 2.50
N ALA A 116 -12.01 -3.51 1.66
CA ALA A 116 -13.46 -3.60 1.61
C ALA A 116 -14.09 -4.03 2.95
N ILE A 117 -13.33 -4.77 3.77
CA ILE A 117 -13.76 -5.26 5.09
C ILE A 117 -13.80 -4.19 6.19
N TYR A 118 -13.22 -3.00 5.96
CA TYR A 118 -13.25 -1.94 6.97
C TYR A 118 -14.67 -1.40 7.10
N THR A 119 -15.23 -1.54 8.30
CA THR A 119 -16.53 -0.97 8.65
C THR A 119 -16.41 0.50 9.07
N GLU A 120 -17.54 1.16 9.31
CA GLU A 120 -17.52 2.54 9.81
C GLU A 120 -16.90 2.66 11.21
N GLN A 121 -16.94 1.58 12.00
CA GLN A 121 -16.40 1.52 13.37
C GLN A 121 -15.00 0.91 13.43
N ASP A 122 -14.35 0.69 12.29
CA ASP A 122 -13.01 0.09 12.27
C ASP A 122 -11.95 1.11 12.72
N SER A 123 -11.28 0.81 13.82
CA SER A 123 -10.25 1.69 14.41
C SER A 123 -9.08 1.97 13.46
N ARG A 124 -8.81 1.07 12.51
CA ARG A 124 -7.78 1.27 11.47
C ARG A 124 -8.14 2.44 10.55
N LYS A 125 -9.44 2.61 10.27
CA LYS A 125 -9.95 3.76 9.49
C LYS A 125 -9.71 5.07 10.22
N ASP A 126 -9.92 5.10 11.55
CA ASP A 126 -9.66 6.28 12.37
C ASP A 126 -8.16 6.62 12.41
N ILE A 127 -7.29 5.62 12.57
CA ILE A 127 -5.83 5.80 12.52
C ILE A 127 -5.41 6.39 11.17
N MET A 128 -5.92 5.87 10.06
CA MET A 128 -5.63 6.38 8.72
C MET A 128 -6.12 7.83 8.56
N ARG A 129 -7.29 8.17 9.09
CA ARG A 129 -7.83 9.54 9.06
C ARG A 129 -6.95 10.49 9.85
N LEU A 130 -6.58 10.14 11.08
CA LEU A 130 -5.72 10.96 11.93
C LEU A 130 -4.33 11.15 11.30
N ALA A 131 -3.75 10.09 10.75
CA ALA A 131 -2.49 10.16 10.05
C ALA A 131 -2.53 11.10 8.83
N ALA A 132 -3.64 11.11 8.09
CA ALA A 132 -3.81 12.03 6.95
C ALA A 132 -3.94 13.49 7.41
N LEU A 133 -4.65 13.75 8.49
CA LEU A 133 -4.71 15.09 9.10
C LEU A 133 -3.33 15.54 9.59
N ASP A 134 -2.58 14.67 10.24
CA ASP A 134 -1.20 14.92 10.69
C ASP A 134 -0.24 15.14 9.50
N ALA A 135 -0.51 14.53 8.36
CA ALA A 135 0.22 14.78 7.11
C ALA A 135 -0.08 16.14 6.46
N GLY A 136 -1.07 16.86 6.99
CA GLY A 136 -1.45 18.22 6.54
C GLY A 136 -2.56 18.23 5.49
N PHE A 137 -3.36 17.18 5.39
CA PHE A 137 -4.64 17.23 4.68
C PHE A 137 -5.71 17.85 5.58
N THR A 138 -6.67 18.55 5.00
CA THR A 138 -7.80 19.17 5.71
C THR A 138 -9.10 18.39 5.51
N THR A 139 -9.19 17.66 4.41
CA THR A 139 -10.34 16.82 4.08
C THR A 139 -9.85 15.40 3.74
N VAL A 140 -10.45 14.40 4.38
CA VAL A 140 -10.10 12.99 4.20
C VAL A 140 -11.36 12.21 3.88
N GLU A 141 -11.42 11.67 2.69
CA GLU A 141 -12.46 10.74 2.25
C GLU A 141 -11.89 9.34 2.06
N PHE A 142 -12.74 8.33 2.18
CA PHE A 142 -12.36 6.95 1.99
C PHE A 142 -13.12 6.33 0.84
N LEU A 143 -12.40 5.53 0.06
CA LEU A 143 -12.94 4.71 -1.02
C LEU A 143 -12.50 3.25 -0.79
N ARG A 144 -13.40 2.29 -0.99
CA ARG A 144 -13.01 0.88 -0.93
C ARG A 144 -12.12 0.52 -2.13
N GLU A 145 -11.04 -0.22 -1.87
CA GLU A 145 -10.11 -0.70 -2.91
C GLU A 145 -10.83 -1.34 -4.12
N PRO A 146 -11.81 -2.25 -3.95
CA PRO A 146 -12.53 -2.81 -5.10
C PRO A 146 -13.40 -1.79 -5.85
N GLN A 147 -13.91 -0.74 -5.19
CA GLN A 147 -14.62 0.33 -5.89
C GLN A 147 -13.66 1.15 -6.76
N ALA A 148 -12.46 1.47 -6.24
CA ALA A 148 -11.45 2.17 -7.04
C ALA A 148 -11.04 1.35 -8.27
N ALA A 149 -10.84 0.05 -8.11
CA ALA A 149 -10.53 -0.86 -9.22
C ALA A 149 -11.68 -0.92 -10.25
N ALA A 150 -12.93 -1.00 -9.78
CA ALA A 150 -14.11 -1.00 -10.65
C ALA A 150 -14.25 0.29 -11.46
N TRP A 151 -14.05 1.45 -10.82
CA TRP A 151 -14.07 2.74 -11.53
C TRP A 151 -12.95 2.87 -12.55
N HIS A 152 -11.75 2.41 -12.20
CA HIS A 152 -10.64 2.43 -13.15
C HIS A 152 -10.92 1.53 -14.37
N TYR A 153 -11.45 0.33 -14.13
CA TYR A 153 -11.85 -0.58 -15.20
C TYR A 153 -12.89 0.04 -16.13
N ALA A 154 -13.95 0.66 -15.58
CA ALA A 154 -14.97 1.37 -16.35
C ALA A 154 -14.37 2.51 -17.19
N TYR A 155 -13.47 3.29 -16.59
CA TYR A 155 -12.80 4.43 -17.23
C TYR A 155 -11.94 4.01 -18.43
N ILE A 156 -11.13 2.94 -18.31
CA ILE A 156 -10.19 2.55 -19.38
C ILE A 156 -10.86 1.77 -20.52
N ASN A 157 -11.97 1.08 -20.24
CA ASN A 157 -12.59 0.22 -21.24
C ASN A 157 -13.72 0.90 -22.02
N ASP A 158 -14.07 2.13 -21.65
CA ASP A 158 -15.22 2.86 -22.23
C ASP A 158 -16.47 1.94 -22.36
N SER A 159 -16.56 0.97 -21.46
CA SER A 159 -17.48 -0.16 -21.59
C SER A 159 -18.60 -0.04 -20.58
N HIS A 160 -19.78 0.07 -21.11
CA HIS A 160 -21.04 -0.16 -20.42
C HIS A 160 -21.21 -1.65 -20.12
N SER A 161 -20.28 -2.25 -19.38
CA SER A 161 -20.46 -3.63 -18.94
C SER A 161 -21.53 -3.63 -17.85
N ALA A 162 -22.78 -3.71 -18.27
CA ALA A 162 -23.89 -3.90 -17.37
C ALA A 162 -23.76 -5.25 -16.67
N GLY A 163 -23.92 -5.26 -15.34
CA GLY A 163 -24.06 -6.50 -14.59
C GLY A 163 -23.08 -6.69 -13.46
N LEU A 164 -23.09 -7.89 -12.91
CA LEU A 164 -22.27 -8.26 -11.76
C LEU A 164 -20.82 -8.54 -12.19
N SER A 165 -19.88 -7.93 -11.47
CA SER A 165 -18.44 -8.13 -11.68
C SER A 165 -17.77 -8.59 -10.39
N LEU A 166 -16.88 -9.58 -10.50
CA LEU A 166 -16.03 -10.02 -9.41
C LEU A 166 -14.67 -9.32 -9.52
N ILE A 167 -14.35 -8.50 -8.53
CA ILE A 167 -13.02 -7.94 -8.38
C ILE A 167 -12.17 -8.96 -7.64
N TYR A 168 -11.03 -9.31 -8.23
CA TYR A 168 -10.07 -10.26 -7.69
C TYR A 168 -8.80 -9.50 -7.30
N ASP A 169 -8.75 -9.01 -6.07
CA ASP A 169 -7.62 -8.25 -5.56
C ASP A 169 -6.65 -9.18 -4.80
N LEU A 170 -5.51 -9.47 -5.40
CA LEU A 170 -4.43 -10.25 -4.81
C LEU A 170 -3.26 -9.30 -4.50
N GLY A 171 -3.27 -8.75 -3.30
CA GLY A 171 -2.28 -7.79 -2.82
C GLY A 171 -1.01 -8.41 -2.25
N GLY A 172 -0.20 -7.58 -1.61
CA GLY A 172 1.01 -8.01 -0.91
C GLY A 172 0.72 -8.85 0.34
N GLY A 173 -0.34 -8.54 1.08
CA GLY A 173 -0.68 -9.17 2.36
C GLY A 173 -1.97 -9.99 2.34
N THR A 174 -2.95 -9.57 1.56
CA THR A 174 -4.29 -10.16 1.53
C THR A 174 -4.75 -10.49 0.12
N PHE A 175 -5.69 -11.39 0.06
CA PHE A 175 -6.55 -11.63 -1.10
C PHE A 175 -7.96 -11.18 -0.74
N ASP A 176 -8.46 -10.20 -1.47
CA ASP A 176 -9.72 -9.51 -1.17
C ASP A 176 -10.69 -9.59 -2.37
N PRO A 177 -11.45 -10.71 -2.52
CA PRO A 177 -12.48 -10.79 -3.54
C PRO A 177 -13.69 -9.94 -3.16
N ALA A 178 -14.20 -9.17 -4.11
CA ALA A 178 -15.37 -8.33 -3.91
C ALA A 178 -16.35 -8.42 -5.09
N LEU A 179 -17.64 -8.40 -4.79
CA LEU A 179 -18.70 -8.37 -5.77
C LEU A 179 -19.17 -6.93 -5.98
N MET A 180 -19.19 -6.50 -7.22
CA MET A 180 -19.63 -5.18 -7.65
C MET A 180 -20.77 -5.28 -8.63
N ASP A 181 -21.74 -4.37 -8.54
CA ASP A 181 -22.69 -4.11 -9.61
C ASP A 181 -22.17 -2.94 -10.46
N MET A 182 -21.93 -3.24 -11.73
CA MET A 182 -21.46 -2.30 -12.75
C MET A 182 -22.59 -1.74 -13.62
N GLY A 183 -23.84 -1.94 -13.22
CA GLY A 183 -25.03 -1.51 -13.99
C GLY A 183 -25.10 0.01 -14.23
N GLU A 184 -24.55 0.80 -13.32
CA GLU A 184 -24.32 2.24 -13.50
C GLU A 184 -22.82 2.49 -13.66
N VAL A 185 -22.39 2.82 -14.86
CA VAL A 185 -20.96 3.00 -15.22
C VAL A 185 -20.30 4.06 -14.37
N ASP A 186 -21.00 5.15 -14.10
CA ASP A 186 -20.46 6.28 -13.32
C ASP A 186 -20.52 6.05 -11.80
N ASN A 187 -21.16 4.96 -11.35
CA ASN A 187 -21.32 4.67 -9.93
C ASN A 187 -21.38 3.17 -9.63
N PRO A 188 -20.27 2.43 -9.80
CA PRO A 188 -20.22 1.02 -9.43
C PRO A 188 -20.61 0.80 -7.97
N THR A 189 -21.60 -0.05 -7.73
CA THR A 189 -22.11 -0.31 -6.39
C THR A 189 -21.43 -1.52 -5.77
N PHE A 190 -20.86 -1.34 -4.57
CA PHE A 190 -20.32 -2.45 -3.78
C PHE A 190 -21.44 -3.29 -3.18
N LEU A 191 -21.48 -4.58 -3.50
CA LEU A 191 -22.48 -5.52 -3.02
C LEU A 191 -22.00 -6.35 -1.84
N GLY A 192 -20.72 -6.67 -1.79
CA GLY A 192 -20.13 -7.43 -0.68
C GLY A 192 -18.72 -7.93 -0.98
N CYS A 193 -18.05 -8.38 0.06
CA CYS A 193 -16.73 -9.01 -0.04
C CYS A 193 -16.65 -10.22 0.88
N ASN A 194 -15.71 -11.11 0.63
CA ASN A 194 -15.25 -12.03 1.64
C ASN A 194 -14.23 -11.30 2.55
N SER A 195 -14.17 -11.68 3.82
CA SER A 195 -13.16 -11.11 4.72
C SER A 195 -11.77 -11.51 4.23
N GLY A 196 -10.86 -10.54 4.17
CA GLY A 196 -9.49 -10.68 3.64
C GLY A 196 -8.81 -11.97 4.04
N VAL A 197 -8.61 -12.84 3.08
CA VAL A 197 -7.88 -14.08 3.29
C VAL A 197 -6.42 -13.72 3.42
N LYS A 198 -5.76 -14.17 4.49
CA LYS A 198 -4.31 -14.02 4.66
C LYS A 198 -3.58 -14.83 3.59
N CYS A 199 -3.53 -14.28 2.40
CA CYS A 199 -2.91 -14.83 1.20
C CYS A 199 -2.49 -13.66 0.32
N GLY A 200 -1.22 -13.56 0.01
CA GLY A 200 -0.68 -12.46 -0.79
C GLY A 200 0.80 -12.64 -1.02
N GLY A 201 1.43 -11.66 -1.65
CA GLY A 201 2.84 -11.72 -2.03
C GLY A 201 3.78 -12.17 -0.92
N GLN A 202 3.62 -11.64 0.30
CA GLN A 202 4.42 -11.99 1.48
C GLN A 202 4.33 -13.48 1.87
N TYR A 203 3.17 -14.11 1.70
CA TYR A 203 3.02 -15.54 2.01
C TYR A 203 3.70 -16.40 0.96
N PHE A 204 3.70 -15.97 -0.29
CA PHE A 204 4.46 -16.63 -1.35
C PHE A 204 5.97 -16.48 -1.12
N ASP A 205 6.44 -15.29 -0.72
CA ASP A 205 7.83 -15.05 -0.36
C ASP A 205 8.27 -15.97 0.80
N ALA A 206 7.45 -16.07 1.84
CA ALA A 206 7.70 -16.94 2.98
C ALA A 206 7.74 -18.43 2.59
N ALA A 207 6.87 -18.86 1.66
CA ALA A 207 6.85 -20.23 1.16
C ALA A 207 8.12 -20.55 0.36
N VAL A 208 8.56 -19.67 -0.53
CA VAL A 208 9.82 -19.79 -1.30
C VAL A 208 11.01 -19.87 -0.34
N TYR A 209 11.07 -18.96 0.63
CA TYR A 209 12.14 -18.94 1.62
C TYR A 209 12.19 -20.22 2.47
N LYS A 210 11.04 -20.73 2.93
CA LYS A 210 10.93 -21.97 3.67
C LYS A 210 11.41 -23.18 2.85
N LYS A 211 11.09 -23.20 1.56
CA LYS A 211 11.58 -24.23 0.63
C LYS A 211 13.08 -24.14 0.46
N ALA A 212 13.63 -22.95 0.23
CA ALA A 212 15.08 -22.74 0.12
C ALA A 212 15.83 -23.16 1.38
N GLN A 213 15.29 -22.86 2.58
CA GLN A 213 15.88 -23.30 3.84
C GLN A 213 15.95 -24.84 3.96
N LYS A 214 14.89 -25.53 3.53
CA LYS A 214 14.84 -26.99 3.55
C LYS A 214 15.90 -27.58 2.60
N GLU A 215 15.94 -27.12 1.36
CA GLU A 215 16.89 -27.60 0.36
C GLU A 215 18.35 -27.33 0.78
N ALA A 216 18.63 -26.14 1.32
CA ALA A 216 19.97 -25.80 1.83
C ALA A 216 20.40 -26.72 2.97
N LYS A 217 19.47 -27.11 3.86
CA LYS A 217 19.73 -28.06 4.93
C LYS A 217 20.03 -29.49 4.40
N ASP A 218 19.23 -29.90 3.39
CA ASP A 218 19.40 -31.23 2.77
C ASP A 218 20.72 -31.30 1.98
N MET A 219 21.27 -30.19 1.54
CA MET A 219 22.59 -30.07 0.89
C MET A 219 23.75 -29.86 1.88
N ASP A 220 23.49 -29.93 3.19
CA ASP A 220 24.46 -29.66 4.27
C ASP A 220 25.09 -28.25 4.19
N LYS A 221 24.31 -27.28 3.65
CA LYS A 221 24.66 -25.84 3.52
C LYS A 221 23.61 -24.98 4.17
N PRO A 222 23.40 -25.06 5.50
CA PRO A 222 22.34 -24.32 6.15
C PRO A 222 22.54 -22.80 5.97
N LEU A 223 21.44 -22.09 5.74
CA LEU A 223 21.45 -20.63 5.64
C LEU A 223 21.92 -20.04 6.98
N VAL A 224 22.88 -19.13 6.92
CA VAL A 224 23.49 -18.54 8.10
C VAL A 224 22.50 -17.55 8.73
N ARG A 225 22.24 -17.70 10.05
CA ARG A 225 21.24 -16.90 10.77
C ARG A 225 21.41 -15.38 10.61
N GLU A 226 22.67 -14.93 10.54
CA GLU A 226 23.05 -13.52 10.37
C GLU A 226 22.74 -12.95 8.98
N LYS A 227 22.57 -13.83 7.97
CA LYS A 227 22.21 -13.46 6.59
C LYS A 227 20.74 -13.70 6.27
N ARG A 228 19.92 -14.08 7.25
CA ARG A 228 18.53 -14.47 7.07
C ARG A 228 17.72 -13.48 6.28
N TRP A 229 17.95 -12.19 6.51
CA TRP A 229 17.27 -11.12 5.82
C TRP A 229 17.65 -11.05 4.32
N ASN A 230 18.94 -11.12 4.02
CA ASN A 230 19.43 -11.11 2.64
C ASN A 230 18.93 -12.32 1.86
N ASP A 231 18.84 -13.48 2.50
CA ASP A 231 18.34 -14.71 1.89
C ASP A 231 16.84 -14.62 1.61
N TYR A 232 16.06 -14.01 2.49
CA TYR A 232 14.62 -13.74 2.28
C TYR A 232 14.40 -12.79 1.10
N GLU A 233 15.15 -11.71 1.03
CA GLU A 233 15.09 -10.74 -0.08
C GLU A 233 15.51 -11.37 -1.41
N ALA A 234 16.48 -12.27 -1.42
CA ALA A 234 16.86 -13.03 -2.60
C ALA A 234 15.72 -13.94 -3.08
N CYS A 235 15.02 -14.60 -2.16
CA CYS A 235 13.85 -15.42 -2.46
C CYS A 235 12.69 -14.57 -3.01
N LYS A 236 12.45 -13.38 -2.45
CA LYS A 236 11.45 -12.43 -2.95
C LYS A 236 11.75 -12.01 -4.39
N LYS A 237 12.99 -11.60 -4.67
CA LYS A 237 13.43 -11.24 -6.03
C LYS A 237 13.31 -12.40 -7.01
N LEU A 238 13.65 -13.63 -6.57
CA LEU A 238 13.47 -14.82 -7.38
C LEU A 238 12.00 -15.03 -7.74
N LYS A 239 11.09 -14.95 -6.78
CA LYS A 239 9.64 -15.05 -7.04
C LYS A 239 9.19 -14.01 -8.07
N GLU A 240 9.59 -12.76 -7.90
CA GLU A 240 9.23 -11.67 -8.80
C GLU A 240 9.75 -11.93 -10.23
N SER A 241 10.96 -12.43 -10.38
CA SER A 241 11.54 -12.77 -11.68
C SER A 241 10.84 -13.95 -12.39
N LEU A 242 10.16 -14.82 -11.63
CA LEU A 242 9.38 -15.93 -12.20
C LEU A 242 7.97 -15.52 -12.61
N SER A 243 7.55 -14.32 -12.25
CA SER A 243 6.21 -13.77 -12.54
C SER A 243 6.22 -12.70 -13.63
N ALA A 244 7.40 -12.37 -14.15
CA ALA A 244 7.61 -11.32 -15.16
C ALA A 244 7.45 -11.84 -16.60
#